data_c6a67194fb17390b96a62a294e002db7
#
_entry.id   c6a67194fb17390b96a62a294e002db7
#
_cell.length_a   1.000
_cell.length_b   1.000
_cell.length_c   1.000
_cell.angle_alpha   90.00
_cell.angle_beta   90.00
_cell.angle_gamma   90.00
#
_symmetry.space_group_name_H-M   'P 1'
#
loop_
_entity.id
_entity.type
_entity.pdbx_description
1 polymer ?
#
loop_
_entity_poly.entity_id
_entity_poly.type
_entity_poly.pdbx_seq_one_letter_code
_entity_poly.pdbx_strand_id
1 'polypeptide(L)'
;MKQILYILTLLVFLLASCQQEDNFPSNSGKGYLSLSSLEVEASTITSISTRAVNPELAIEIVNADGTSVVKFDAGATEASDKIELEAGEYKLKTYSSNYGATWQDEDKGAPIYYKEQNFTIIEEKVNYLSVQVPMISVGVQILLPEGFSNWFINYSFSAQIGNRKVTLQEGETAYFDLPENSDTKLQYSLSATNSDIELMQQDNIFEEALTAGTVYEVTYSIATQSLLLHRKVELQIP
;
A
#
# COMPACT_ATOMS: atom_id res chain seq x y z
N MET A 1 1.77 61.93 -15.09
CA MET A 1 1.56 61.06 -16.27
C MET A 1 2.78 60.16 -16.57
N LYS A 2 4.04 60.60 -16.55
CA LYS A 2 5.20 59.77 -16.84
C LYS A 2 5.41 58.60 -15.87
N GLN A 3 5.14 58.81 -14.56
CA GLN A 3 5.31 57.76 -13.55
C GLN A 3 4.29 56.62 -13.64
N ILE A 4 3.09 56.89 -14.10
CA ILE A 4 2.04 55.86 -14.28
C ILE A 4 2.38 54.98 -15.51
N LEU A 5 3.03 55.51 -16.50
CA LEU A 5 3.48 54.78 -17.69
C LEU A 5 4.57 53.76 -17.37
N TYR A 6 5.50 54.09 -16.45
CA TYR A 6 6.55 53.15 -15.98
C TYR A 6 6.00 52.01 -15.12
N ILE A 7 4.98 52.28 -14.32
CA ILE A 7 4.32 51.20 -13.52
C ILE A 7 3.53 50.26 -14.44
N LEU A 8 2.90 50.78 -15.48
CA LEU A 8 2.14 49.97 -16.42
C LEU A 8 3.07 49.10 -17.29
N THR A 9 4.24 49.60 -17.71
CA THR A 9 5.25 48.83 -18.41
C THR A 9 5.93 47.78 -17.55
N LEU A 10 6.15 48.03 -16.25
CA LEU A 10 6.70 47.04 -15.33
C LEU A 10 5.73 45.88 -15.04
N LEU A 11 4.41 46.18 -15.01
CA LEU A 11 3.38 45.17 -14.76
C LEU A 11 3.21 44.20 -15.96
N VAL A 12 3.50 44.62 -17.18
CA VAL A 12 3.41 43.77 -18.39
C VAL A 12 4.56 42.76 -18.47
N PHE A 13 5.74 43.06 -17.85
CA PHE A 13 6.87 42.14 -17.84
C PHE A 13 6.74 41.03 -16.78
N LEU A 14 5.84 41.14 -15.80
CA LEU A 14 5.61 40.10 -14.79
C LEU A 14 4.67 38.99 -15.24
N LEU A 15 4.02 39.11 -16.41
CA LEU A 15 3.14 38.10 -16.99
C LEU A 15 3.84 37.19 -18.01
N ALA A 16 5.13 37.37 -18.25
CA ALA A 16 5.96 36.41 -18.95
C ALA A 16 6.33 35.28 -17.96
N SER A 17 5.33 34.65 -17.33
CA SER A 17 5.47 33.37 -16.68
C SER A 17 5.90 32.36 -17.73
N CYS A 18 7.09 31.80 -17.59
CA CYS A 18 7.59 30.69 -18.38
C CYS A 18 6.49 29.62 -18.52
N GLN A 19 5.81 29.61 -19.65
CA GLN A 19 5.34 28.37 -20.20
C GLN A 19 6.61 27.66 -20.64
N GLN A 20 7.03 26.70 -19.84
CA GLN A 20 8.00 25.73 -20.28
C GLN A 20 7.29 24.92 -21.37
N GLU A 21 7.40 25.38 -22.62
CA GLU A 21 7.01 24.58 -23.75
C GLU A 21 7.94 23.37 -23.73
N ASP A 22 7.39 22.21 -23.35
CA ASP A 22 8.04 20.94 -23.59
C ASP A 22 8.28 20.82 -25.10
N ASN A 23 9.48 21.18 -25.57
CA ASN A 23 9.89 20.99 -26.94
C ASN A 23 9.99 19.49 -27.21
N PHE A 24 8.94 18.94 -27.79
CA PHE A 24 8.93 17.55 -28.26
C PHE A 24 9.63 17.47 -29.62
N PRO A 25 10.53 16.49 -29.81
CA PRO A 25 10.93 16.13 -31.16
C PRO A 25 9.67 15.68 -31.91
N SER A 26 9.38 16.26 -33.04
CA SER A 26 8.23 15.95 -33.90
C SER A 26 8.34 14.54 -34.47
N ASN A 27 8.06 13.53 -33.66
CA ASN A 27 7.87 12.15 -34.07
C ASN A 27 6.36 11.89 -34.05
N SER A 28 5.74 11.92 -35.22
CA SER A 28 4.33 11.64 -35.39
C SER A 28 3.96 10.27 -34.79
N GLY A 29 2.94 10.23 -33.96
CA GLY A 29 2.38 9.01 -33.38
C GLY A 29 2.81 8.70 -31.95
N LYS A 30 3.69 9.49 -31.30
CA LYS A 30 4.18 9.24 -29.94
C LYS A 30 3.76 10.32 -28.94
N GLY A 31 3.62 9.92 -27.69
CA GLY A 31 3.43 10.80 -26.55
C GLY A 31 4.24 10.32 -25.36
N TYR A 32 4.14 11.02 -24.23
CA TYR A 32 4.92 10.71 -23.04
C TYR A 32 4.01 10.46 -21.85
N LEU A 33 4.31 9.43 -21.07
CA LEU A 33 3.77 9.22 -19.73
C LEU A 33 4.75 9.79 -18.70
N SER A 34 4.26 10.62 -17.79
CA SER A 34 4.97 11.03 -16.60
C SER A 34 4.19 10.53 -15.39
N LEU A 35 4.79 9.68 -14.57
CA LEU A 35 4.21 9.27 -13.30
C LEU A 35 4.44 10.40 -12.29
N SER A 36 3.43 11.24 -12.10
CA SER A 36 3.51 12.41 -11.23
C SER A 36 3.50 12.05 -9.76
N SER A 37 2.82 10.96 -9.38
CA SER A 37 2.95 10.30 -8.09
C SER A 37 2.59 8.83 -8.23
N LEU A 38 3.35 7.99 -7.54
CA LEU A 38 3.05 6.60 -7.32
C LEU A 38 3.19 6.38 -5.82
N GLU A 39 2.07 6.29 -5.13
CA GLU A 39 2.02 6.20 -3.67
C GLU A 39 1.39 4.88 -3.26
N VAL A 40 1.94 4.27 -2.21
CA VAL A 40 1.31 3.16 -1.52
C VAL A 40 0.18 3.73 -0.69
N GLU A 41 -1.03 3.24 -0.90
CA GLU A 41 -2.14 3.47 0.00
C GLU A 41 -1.96 2.57 1.22
N ALA A 42 -1.17 3.05 2.17
CA ALA A 42 -1.01 2.35 3.44
C ALA A 42 -1.92 2.98 4.48
N SER A 43 -2.50 2.16 5.30
CA SER A 43 -3.16 2.58 6.53
C SER A 43 -2.22 3.27 7.53
N THR A 44 -0.94 3.41 7.21
CA THR A 44 0.07 4.08 8.05
C THR A 44 1.23 4.61 7.23
N ILE A 45 1.13 5.75 6.55
CA ILE A 45 2.35 6.55 6.35
C ILE A 45 1.96 8.02 6.29
N THR A 46 2.58 8.80 7.16
CA THR A 46 2.67 10.24 7.09
C THR A 46 2.99 10.66 5.66
N SER A 47 2.06 11.30 5.00
CA SER A 47 2.18 11.76 3.63
C SER A 47 3.38 12.70 3.51
N ILE A 48 4.45 12.25 2.90
CA ILE A 48 5.44 13.16 2.33
C ILE A 48 5.09 13.26 0.85
N SER A 49 4.38 14.32 0.51
CA SER A 49 4.12 14.72 -0.87
C SER A 49 5.44 15.13 -1.51
N THR A 50 6.13 14.19 -2.11
CA THR A 50 7.18 14.44 -3.08
C THR A 50 6.83 13.73 -4.38
N ARG A 51 7.20 14.31 -5.52
CA ARG A 51 7.13 13.70 -6.86
C ARG A 51 8.08 12.48 -6.94
N ALA A 52 7.90 11.50 -6.08
CA ALA A 52 8.75 10.32 -6.02
C ALA A 52 7.91 9.09 -6.35
N VAL A 53 8.35 8.34 -7.33
CA VAL A 53 7.93 6.96 -7.52
C VAL A 53 8.38 6.19 -6.28
N ASN A 54 7.44 5.48 -5.62
CA ASN A 54 7.82 4.64 -4.48
C ASN A 54 8.80 3.56 -4.95
N PRO A 55 10.05 3.54 -4.44
CA PRO A 55 11.08 2.63 -4.92
C PRO A 55 10.78 1.15 -4.63
N GLU A 56 9.78 0.86 -3.79
CA GLU A 56 9.38 -0.52 -3.45
C GLU A 56 8.34 -1.11 -4.41
N LEU A 57 7.85 -0.31 -5.37
CA LEU A 57 6.85 -0.76 -6.33
C LEU A 57 7.49 -1.02 -7.70
N ALA A 58 7.16 -2.17 -8.27
CA ALA A 58 7.39 -2.48 -9.67
C ALA A 58 6.29 -1.83 -10.53
N ILE A 59 6.61 -1.53 -11.79
CA ILE A 59 5.71 -0.91 -12.76
C ILE A 59 5.75 -1.73 -14.04
N GLU A 60 4.58 -2.07 -14.57
CA GLU A 60 4.45 -2.70 -15.87
C GLU A 60 3.36 -1.98 -16.67
N ILE A 61 3.70 -1.57 -17.88
CA ILE A 61 2.76 -0.99 -18.84
C ILE A 61 2.45 -2.03 -19.89
N VAL A 62 1.18 -2.32 -20.05
CA VAL A 62 0.69 -3.23 -21.08
C VAL A 62 -0.20 -2.49 -22.06
N ASN A 63 -0.14 -2.86 -23.33
CA ASN A 63 -1.05 -2.33 -24.35
C ASN A 63 -2.44 -3.00 -24.25
N ALA A 64 -3.35 -2.63 -25.16
CA ALA A 64 -4.74 -3.09 -25.13
C ALA A 64 -4.89 -4.62 -25.30
N ASP A 65 -3.95 -5.29 -25.98
CA ASP A 65 -3.95 -6.75 -26.14
C ASP A 65 -3.30 -7.51 -24.97
N GLY A 66 -2.81 -6.79 -23.95
CA GLY A 66 -2.19 -7.37 -22.75
C GLY A 66 -0.69 -7.63 -22.88
N THR A 67 -0.06 -7.22 -24.00
CA THR A 67 1.40 -7.37 -24.16
C THR A 67 2.13 -6.31 -23.35
N SER A 68 3.13 -6.74 -22.57
CA SER A 68 4.01 -5.84 -21.80
C SER A 68 4.91 -5.06 -22.76
N VAL A 69 4.84 -3.73 -22.70
CA VAL A 69 5.65 -2.81 -23.52
C VAL A 69 6.77 -2.16 -22.73
N VAL A 70 6.56 -1.93 -21.44
CA VAL A 70 7.58 -1.39 -20.52
C VAL A 70 7.43 -2.08 -19.17
N LYS A 71 8.56 -2.42 -18.56
CA LYS A 71 8.61 -2.97 -17.21
C LYS A 71 9.80 -2.41 -16.45
N PHE A 72 9.55 -1.97 -15.22
CA PHE A 72 10.55 -1.56 -14.25
C PHE A 72 10.36 -2.38 -12.98
N ASP A 73 11.41 -3.02 -12.53
CA ASP A 73 11.39 -3.73 -11.26
C ASP A 73 11.37 -2.75 -10.07
N ALA A 74 10.95 -3.21 -8.92
CA ALA A 74 10.95 -2.41 -7.70
C ALA A 74 12.35 -1.86 -7.40
N GLY A 75 12.43 -0.56 -7.14
CA GLY A 75 13.71 0.14 -6.91
C GLY A 75 14.38 0.68 -8.17
N ALA A 76 13.82 0.47 -9.36
CA ALA A 76 14.37 1.03 -10.59
C ALA A 76 14.24 2.56 -10.60
N THR A 77 15.35 3.27 -10.86
CA THR A 77 15.39 4.74 -10.92
C THR A 77 14.80 5.30 -12.21
N GLU A 78 14.86 4.53 -13.28
CA GLU A 78 14.35 4.88 -14.61
C GLU A 78 12.81 5.04 -14.65
N ALA A 79 12.12 4.45 -13.68
CA ALA A 79 10.67 4.61 -13.53
C ALA A 79 10.25 6.05 -13.21
N SER A 80 11.17 6.91 -12.77
CA SER A 80 10.91 8.33 -12.49
C SER A 80 11.01 9.22 -13.73
N ASP A 81 11.52 8.71 -14.86
CA ASP A 81 11.70 9.45 -16.09
C ASP A 81 10.43 9.49 -16.93
N LYS A 82 10.40 10.37 -17.93
CA LYS A 82 9.35 10.38 -18.94
C LYS A 82 9.44 9.12 -19.81
N ILE A 83 8.39 8.33 -19.84
CA ILE A 83 8.29 7.11 -20.61
C ILE A 83 7.66 7.45 -21.97
N GLU A 84 8.39 7.22 -23.05
CA GLU A 84 7.90 7.41 -24.43
C GLU A 84 7.08 6.18 -24.86
N LEU A 85 5.84 6.42 -25.33
CA LEU A 85 4.91 5.40 -25.80
C LEU A 85 4.22 5.86 -27.08
N GLU A 86 3.82 4.93 -27.94
CA GLU A 86 2.95 5.23 -29.08
C GLU A 86 1.60 5.78 -28.58
N ALA A 87 0.93 6.61 -29.37
CA ALA A 87 -0.41 7.08 -29.00
C ALA A 87 -1.40 5.91 -28.98
N GLY A 88 -2.19 5.81 -27.90
CA GLY A 88 -3.11 4.67 -27.73
C GLY A 88 -3.55 4.45 -26.30
N GLU A 89 -4.29 3.36 -26.09
CA GLU A 89 -4.79 2.94 -24.80
C GLU A 89 -3.86 1.91 -24.16
N TYR A 90 -3.62 2.07 -22.87
CA TYR A 90 -2.73 1.25 -22.08
C TYR A 90 -3.32 0.95 -20.71
N LYS A 91 -2.76 -0.05 -20.07
CA LYS A 91 -2.98 -0.35 -18.67
C LYS A 91 -1.66 -0.31 -17.92
N LEU A 92 -1.61 0.45 -16.85
CA LEU A 92 -0.55 0.44 -15.86
C LEU A 92 -0.87 -0.63 -14.81
N LYS A 93 0.06 -1.51 -14.55
CA LYS A 93 0.07 -2.41 -13.40
C LYS A 93 1.18 -1.98 -12.46
N THR A 94 0.85 -1.81 -11.19
CA THR A 94 1.81 -1.49 -10.14
C THR A 94 1.68 -2.49 -9.01
N TYR A 95 2.81 -2.99 -8.51
CA TYR A 95 2.80 -4.04 -7.50
C TYR A 95 4.09 -4.04 -6.66
N SER A 96 3.98 -4.50 -5.42
CA SER A 96 5.13 -4.69 -4.54
C SER A 96 6.01 -5.85 -5.02
N SER A 97 7.30 -5.82 -4.67
CA SER A 97 8.29 -6.83 -5.09
C SER A 97 7.92 -8.26 -4.67
N ASN A 98 7.09 -8.40 -3.64
CA ASN A 98 6.59 -9.68 -3.12
C ASN A 98 5.21 -10.08 -3.68
N TYR A 99 4.69 -9.36 -4.69
CA TYR A 99 3.43 -9.74 -5.34
C TYR A 99 3.55 -11.12 -6.01
N GLY A 100 2.64 -12.03 -5.67
CA GLY A 100 2.67 -13.42 -6.11
C GLY A 100 3.63 -14.33 -5.32
N ALA A 101 4.28 -13.83 -4.27
CA ALA A 101 5.05 -14.67 -3.36
C ALA A 101 4.14 -15.65 -2.60
N THR A 102 4.66 -16.85 -2.34
CA THR A 102 3.96 -17.88 -1.56
C THR A 102 4.59 -17.96 -0.17
N TRP A 103 3.78 -17.87 0.85
CA TRP A 103 4.20 -17.94 2.25
C TRP A 103 3.86 -19.32 2.83
N GLN A 104 4.75 -19.87 3.62
CA GLN A 104 4.55 -21.14 4.32
C GLN A 104 4.05 -20.90 5.77
N ASP A 105 3.72 -21.97 6.48
CA ASP A 105 3.45 -21.90 7.91
C ASP A 105 4.62 -21.26 8.66
N GLU A 106 4.28 -20.43 9.66
CA GLU A 106 5.19 -19.64 10.49
C GLU A 106 5.90 -18.48 9.74
N ASP A 107 5.82 -18.37 8.41
CA ASP A 107 6.27 -17.16 7.71
C ASP A 107 5.34 -15.99 8.05
N LYS A 108 5.89 -14.90 8.56
CA LYS A 108 5.10 -13.70 8.88
C LYS A 108 4.58 -12.99 7.62
N GLY A 109 5.23 -13.23 6.50
CA GLY A 109 4.91 -12.55 5.25
C GLY A 109 5.25 -11.06 5.27
N ALA A 110 4.75 -10.36 4.29
CA ALA A 110 4.87 -8.91 4.17
C ALA A 110 3.62 -8.34 3.49
N PRO A 111 3.32 -7.04 3.66
CA PRO A 111 2.18 -6.42 2.98
C PRO A 111 2.34 -6.52 1.46
N ILE A 112 1.27 -6.89 0.78
CA ILE A 112 1.22 -6.99 -0.68
C ILE A 112 0.38 -5.85 -1.22
N TYR A 113 0.94 -5.12 -2.17
CA TYR A 113 0.29 -3.99 -2.83
C TYR A 113 0.08 -4.31 -4.31
N TYR A 114 -1.07 -3.92 -4.85
CA TYR A 114 -1.40 -4.12 -6.26
C TYR A 114 -2.45 -3.15 -6.76
N LYS A 115 -2.24 -2.62 -7.97
CA LYS A 115 -3.22 -1.78 -8.68
C LYS A 115 -3.08 -1.94 -10.17
N GLU A 116 -4.22 -2.00 -10.86
CA GLU A 116 -4.31 -1.75 -12.31
C GLU A 116 -5.07 -0.45 -12.57
N GLN A 117 -4.59 0.32 -13.53
CA GLN A 117 -5.22 1.56 -13.96
C GLN A 117 -5.08 1.75 -15.46
N ASN A 118 -6.21 1.95 -16.15
CA ASN A 118 -6.20 2.27 -17.56
C ASN A 118 -5.83 3.75 -17.75
N PHE A 119 -5.10 4.04 -18.83
CA PHE A 119 -4.76 5.40 -19.25
C PHE A 119 -4.61 5.47 -20.78
N THR A 120 -4.59 6.69 -21.31
CA THR A 120 -4.46 6.94 -22.74
C THR A 120 -3.27 7.85 -22.99
N ILE A 121 -2.43 7.49 -23.95
CA ILE A 121 -1.36 8.34 -24.47
C ILE A 121 -1.90 9.15 -25.65
N ILE A 122 -1.79 10.45 -25.55
CA ILE A 122 -2.16 11.40 -26.60
C ILE A 122 -0.87 11.81 -27.33
N GLU A 123 -0.92 11.78 -28.65
CA GLU A 123 0.19 12.19 -29.53
C GLU A 123 0.70 13.58 -29.15
N GLU A 124 2.00 13.77 -29.15
CA GLU A 124 2.69 15.03 -28.89
C GLU A 124 2.38 15.67 -27.51
N LYS A 125 1.88 14.89 -26.54
CA LYS A 125 1.59 15.40 -25.18
C LYS A 125 2.31 14.61 -24.10
N VAL A 126 2.53 15.27 -22.96
CA VAL A 126 2.86 14.60 -21.70
C VAL A 126 1.56 14.29 -20.99
N ASN A 127 1.35 13.01 -20.69
CA ASN A 127 0.20 12.53 -19.93
C ASN A 127 0.67 12.27 -18.50
N TYR A 128 0.13 13.02 -17.54
CA TYR A 128 0.46 12.88 -16.13
C TYR A 128 -0.49 11.88 -15.48
N LEU A 129 0.08 10.89 -14.82
CA LEU A 129 -0.68 9.86 -14.11
C LEU A 129 -0.26 9.82 -12.63
N SER A 130 -1.24 9.88 -11.75
CA SER A 130 -1.09 9.68 -10.31
C SER A 130 -1.80 8.40 -9.90
N VAL A 131 -1.12 7.53 -9.17
CA VAL A 131 -1.66 6.21 -8.78
C VAL A 131 -1.44 5.98 -7.29
N GLN A 132 -2.52 5.69 -6.59
CA GLN A 132 -2.49 5.16 -5.22
C GLN A 132 -2.65 3.65 -5.29
N VAL A 133 -1.68 2.92 -4.74
CA VAL A 133 -1.61 1.46 -4.79
C VAL A 133 -2.04 0.88 -3.45
N PRO A 134 -3.25 0.31 -3.34
CA PRO A 134 -3.75 -0.24 -2.09
C PRO A 134 -3.02 -1.52 -1.68
N MET A 135 -2.97 -1.77 -0.39
CA MET A 135 -2.65 -3.09 0.14
C MET A 135 -3.79 -4.05 -0.17
N ILE A 136 -3.48 -5.21 -0.74
CA ILE A 136 -4.47 -6.25 -1.07
C ILE A 136 -4.45 -7.43 -0.09
N SER A 137 -3.42 -7.53 0.74
CA SER A 137 -3.32 -8.50 1.83
C SER A 137 -4.06 -8.02 3.09
N VAL A 138 -4.15 -8.89 4.09
CA VAL A 138 -4.64 -8.57 5.43
C VAL A 138 -3.53 -8.80 6.45
N GLY A 139 -3.45 -7.93 7.47
CA GLY A 139 -2.51 -8.07 8.58
C GLY A 139 -3.21 -8.58 9.85
N VAL A 140 -2.48 -9.28 10.71
CA VAL A 140 -2.94 -9.67 12.05
C VAL A 140 -1.80 -9.42 13.05
N GLN A 141 -2.12 -8.79 14.17
CA GLN A 141 -1.18 -8.54 15.27
C GLN A 141 -1.86 -8.76 16.62
N ILE A 142 -1.06 -8.96 17.66
CA ILE A 142 -1.55 -8.95 19.04
C ILE A 142 -1.06 -7.70 19.77
N LEU A 143 -1.94 -7.12 20.57
CA LEU A 143 -1.62 -6.09 21.55
C LEU A 143 -1.96 -6.63 22.95
N LEU A 144 -0.96 -6.76 23.79
CA LEU A 144 -1.13 -7.19 25.18
C LEU A 144 -1.37 -5.96 26.08
N PRO A 145 -2.25 -6.06 27.07
CA PRO A 145 -2.50 -4.96 28.00
C PRO A 145 -1.28 -4.71 28.90
N GLU A 146 -1.12 -3.48 29.34
CA GLU A 146 -0.10 -3.12 30.34
C GLU A 146 -0.20 -4.04 31.57
N GLY A 147 0.92 -4.57 32.01
CA GLY A 147 0.99 -5.48 33.16
C GLY A 147 0.61 -6.93 32.84
N PHE A 148 0.38 -7.31 31.58
CA PHE A 148 0.14 -8.71 31.21
C PHE A 148 1.21 -9.66 31.76
N SER A 149 2.48 -9.28 31.68
CA SER A 149 3.62 -10.02 32.21
C SER A 149 3.64 -10.17 33.76
N ASN A 150 2.83 -9.39 34.50
CA ASN A 150 2.68 -9.57 35.94
C ASN A 150 1.78 -10.77 36.29
N TRP A 151 0.95 -11.20 35.34
CA TRP A 151 -0.02 -12.29 35.52
C TRP A 151 0.41 -13.56 34.78
N PHE A 152 1.13 -13.42 33.67
CA PHE A 152 1.51 -14.52 32.80
C PHE A 152 3.02 -14.52 32.56
N ILE A 153 3.65 -15.66 32.80
CA ILE A 153 5.10 -15.84 32.64
C ILE A 153 5.50 -16.19 31.21
N ASN A 154 4.60 -16.81 30.46
CA ASN A 154 4.78 -17.19 29.07
C ASN A 154 3.48 -17.00 28.30
N TYR A 155 3.59 -16.72 27.01
CA TYR A 155 2.45 -16.77 26.12
C TYR A 155 2.84 -17.21 24.70
N SER A 156 1.86 -17.67 23.96
CA SER A 156 1.93 -17.94 22.53
C SER A 156 0.64 -17.48 21.91
N PHE A 157 0.73 -16.51 20.98
CA PHE A 157 -0.41 -16.08 20.17
C PHE A 157 -0.23 -16.60 18.77
N SER A 158 -1.28 -17.15 18.18
CA SER A 158 -1.29 -17.58 16.78
C SER A 158 -2.51 -17.05 16.03
N ALA A 159 -2.30 -16.74 14.77
CA ALA A 159 -3.34 -16.38 13.81
C ALA A 159 -3.30 -17.37 12.64
N GLN A 160 -4.49 -17.73 12.12
CA GLN A 160 -4.63 -18.65 11.01
C GLN A 160 -5.70 -18.15 10.04
N ILE A 161 -5.37 -18.12 8.74
CA ILE A 161 -6.32 -17.89 7.65
C ILE A 161 -6.11 -19.01 6.63
N GLY A 162 -7.19 -19.73 6.33
CA GLY A 162 -7.11 -20.94 5.49
C GLY A 162 -6.21 -22.01 6.12
N ASN A 163 -5.22 -22.46 5.36
CA ASN A 163 -4.28 -23.50 5.83
C ASN A 163 -3.02 -22.94 6.48
N ARG A 164 -2.79 -21.61 6.40
CA ARG A 164 -1.57 -21.00 6.92
C ARG A 164 -1.79 -20.48 8.34
N LYS A 165 -0.93 -20.93 9.26
CA LYS A 165 -0.89 -20.53 10.67
C LYS A 165 0.45 -19.86 10.97
N VAL A 166 0.41 -18.77 11.74
CA VAL A 166 1.59 -18.00 12.14
C VAL A 166 1.53 -17.70 13.63
N THR A 167 2.63 -17.95 14.32
CA THR A 167 2.82 -17.59 15.72
C THR A 167 3.46 -16.21 15.81
N LEU A 168 2.91 -15.32 16.66
CA LEU A 168 3.30 -13.93 16.78
C LEU A 168 3.66 -13.57 18.21
N GLN A 169 4.65 -12.70 18.33
CA GLN A 169 4.94 -11.95 19.53
C GLN A 169 4.32 -10.56 19.46
N GLU A 170 4.19 -9.88 20.59
CA GLU A 170 3.77 -8.49 20.64
C GLU A 170 4.70 -7.60 19.78
N GLY A 171 4.11 -6.69 19.01
CA GLY A 171 4.81 -5.84 18.06
C GLY A 171 5.10 -6.48 16.70
N GLU A 172 4.75 -7.76 16.51
CA GLU A 172 4.86 -8.44 15.23
C GLU A 172 3.52 -8.45 14.50
N THR A 173 3.58 -8.38 13.17
CA THR A 173 2.42 -8.50 12.29
C THR A 173 2.63 -9.65 11.31
N ALA A 174 1.65 -10.55 11.20
CA ALA A 174 1.58 -11.50 10.11
C ALA A 174 0.69 -10.96 9.00
N TYR A 175 1.14 -11.11 7.74
CA TYR A 175 0.36 -10.75 6.57
C TYR A 175 -0.09 -12.00 5.82
N PHE A 176 -1.35 -12.03 5.45
CA PHE A 176 -2.00 -13.13 4.76
C PHE A 176 -2.61 -12.63 3.46
N ASP A 177 -2.64 -13.49 2.46
CA ASP A 177 -3.43 -13.24 1.26
C ASP A 177 -4.91 -13.16 1.64
N LEU A 178 -5.63 -12.22 1.02
CA LEU A 178 -7.07 -12.18 1.19
C LEU A 178 -7.68 -13.43 0.56
N PRO A 179 -8.43 -14.25 1.32
CA PRO A 179 -9.01 -15.46 0.77
C PRO A 179 -10.07 -15.15 -0.29
N GLU A 180 -10.03 -15.87 -1.40
CA GLU A 180 -11.03 -15.75 -2.47
C GLU A 180 -12.42 -16.20 -1.98
N ASN A 181 -12.46 -17.19 -1.08
CA ASN A 181 -13.70 -17.66 -0.47
C ASN A 181 -14.00 -16.88 0.80
N SER A 182 -15.11 -16.14 0.80
CA SER A 182 -15.61 -15.37 1.95
C SER A 182 -15.91 -16.22 3.19
N ASP A 183 -16.08 -17.54 3.03
CA ASP A 183 -16.30 -18.46 4.16
C ASP A 183 -15.02 -18.76 4.92
N THR A 184 -13.84 -18.46 4.35
CA THR A 184 -12.56 -18.59 5.05
C THR A 184 -12.47 -17.50 6.11
N LYS A 185 -12.36 -17.90 7.36
CA LYS A 185 -12.36 -17.02 8.53
C LYS A 185 -10.95 -16.87 9.11
N LEU A 186 -10.72 -15.75 9.79
CA LEU A 186 -9.58 -15.59 10.66
C LEU A 186 -9.84 -16.35 11.98
N GLN A 187 -9.01 -17.33 12.27
CA GLN A 187 -8.94 -18.00 13.56
C GLN A 187 -7.76 -17.44 14.34
N TYR A 188 -7.92 -17.23 15.63
CA TYR A 188 -6.83 -16.75 16.48
C TYR A 188 -6.92 -17.33 17.87
N SER A 189 -5.75 -17.60 18.45
CA SER A 189 -5.62 -18.30 19.71
C SER A 189 -4.53 -17.66 20.56
N LEU A 190 -4.81 -17.47 21.85
CA LEU A 190 -3.83 -17.09 22.85
C LEU A 190 -3.74 -18.20 23.89
N SER A 191 -2.55 -18.74 24.07
CA SER A 191 -2.19 -19.65 25.17
C SER A 191 -1.21 -18.93 26.08
N ALA A 192 -1.48 -18.90 27.38
CA ALA A 192 -0.61 -18.25 28.36
C ALA A 192 -0.57 -19.05 29.66
N THR A 193 0.57 -19.00 30.36
CA THR A 193 0.76 -19.68 31.66
C THR A 193 0.89 -18.62 32.74
N ASN A 194 0.08 -18.72 33.78
CA ASN A 194 0.15 -17.81 34.93
C ASN A 194 1.30 -18.18 35.89
N SER A 195 1.50 -17.39 36.95
CA SER A 195 2.52 -17.62 37.97
C SER A 195 2.35 -18.92 38.74
N ASP A 196 1.13 -19.45 38.81
CA ASP A 196 0.81 -20.71 39.48
C ASP A 196 0.94 -21.94 38.55
N ILE A 197 1.48 -21.71 37.33
CA ILE A 197 1.69 -22.73 36.29
C ILE A 197 0.37 -23.27 35.73
N GLU A 198 -0.71 -22.54 35.89
CA GLU A 198 -1.98 -22.87 35.25
C GLU A 198 -2.02 -22.33 33.82
N LEU A 199 -2.49 -23.17 32.89
CA LEU A 199 -2.61 -22.84 31.50
C LEU A 199 -3.97 -22.14 31.23
N MET A 200 -3.91 -20.95 30.68
CA MET A 200 -5.05 -20.28 30.07
C MET A 200 -4.99 -20.49 28.54
N GLN A 201 -6.12 -20.84 27.95
CA GLN A 201 -6.25 -20.92 26.50
C GLN A 201 -7.54 -20.23 26.05
N GLN A 202 -7.44 -19.43 25.01
CA GLN A 202 -8.52 -18.69 24.38
C GLN A 202 -8.47 -18.90 22.87
N ASP A 203 -9.45 -19.58 22.31
CA ASP A 203 -9.58 -19.83 20.87
C ASP A 203 -10.81 -19.07 20.37
N ASN A 204 -10.65 -18.30 19.27
CA ASN A 204 -11.71 -17.49 18.72
C ASN A 204 -11.69 -17.51 17.18
N ILE A 205 -12.84 -17.15 16.61
CA ILE A 205 -13.05 -17.01 15.18
C ILE A 205 -13.66 -15.64 14.93
N PHE A 206 -13.09 -14.91 13.98
CA PHE A 206 -13.71 -13.69 13.48
C PHE A 206 -14.69 -14.05 12.37
N GLU A 207 -15.99 -13.90 12.66
CA GLU A 207 -17.10 -14.38 11.81
C GLU A 207 -17.37 -13.49 10.59
N GLU A 208 -16.96 -12.22 10.63
CA GLU A 208 -17.15 -11.31 9.50
C GLU A 208 -16.19 -11.63 8.36
N ALA A 209 -16.50 -11.12 7.16
CA ALA A 209 -15.60 -11.20 6.01
C ALA A 209 -14.36 -10.32 6.24
N LEU A 210 -13.21 -10.86 5.86
CA LEU A 210 -11.95 -10.12 5.89
C LEU A 210 -11.94 -9.05 4.78
N THR A 211 -11.32 -7.93 5.07
CA THR A 211 -11.25 -6.80 4.14
C THR A 211 -9.79 -6.55 3.75
N ALA A 212 -9.51 -6.46 2.45
CA ALA A 212 -8.20 -6.09 1.94
C ALA A 212 -7.71 -4.77 2.56
N GLY A 213 -6.41 -4.64 2.74
CA GLY A 213 -5.81 -3.43 3.29
C GLY A 213 -6.06 -3.22 4.79
N THR A 214 -6.60 -4.21 5.49
CA THR A 214 -6.93 -4.09 6.92
C THR A 214 -5.92 -4.83 7.77
N VAL A 215 -5.48 -4.20 8.86
CA VAL A 215 -4.76 -4.85 9.95
C VAL A 215 -5.75 -5.11 11.10
N TYR A 216 -5.88 -6.37 11.46
CA TYR A 216 -6.71 -6.82 12.58
C TYR A 216 -5.85 -6.90 13.84
N GLU A 217 -6.20 -6.09 14.83
CA GLU A 217 -5.53 -6.08 16.12
C GLU A 217 -6.33 -6.90 17.13
N VAL A 218 -5.72 -7.92 17.69
CA VAL A 218 -6.29 -8.74 18.75
C VAL A 218 -5.76 -8.25 20.09
N THR A 219 -6.66 -7.86 20.99
CA THR A 219 -6.32 -7.39 22.34
C THR A 219 -6.82 -8.38 23.39
N TYR A 220 -5.98 -8.74 24.34
CA TYR A 220 -6.44 -9.49 25.52
C TYR A 220 -6.97 -8.54 26.58
N SER A 221 -8.18 -8.82 27.08
CA SER A 221 -8.80 -8.07 28.19
C SER A 221 -8.63 -8.83 29.50
N ILE A 222 -7.86 -8.28 30.43
CA ILE A 222 -7.71 -8.86 31.79
C ILE A 222 -9.04 -8.82 32.55
N ALA A 223 -9.83 -7.77 32.39
CA ALA A 223 -11.07 -7.58 33.12
C ALA A 223 -12.15 -8.63 32.75
N THR A 224 -12.21 -9.04 31.49
CA THR A 224 -13.16 -10.04 31.00
C THR A 224 -12.52 -11.40 30.75
N GLN A 225 -11.20 -11.50 30.89
CA GLN A 225 -10.40 -12.69 30.57
C GLN A 225 -10.70 -13.24 29.19
N SER A 226 -10.79 -12.36 28.20
CA SER A 226 -11.18 -12.72 26.83
C SER A 226 -10.37 -11.95 25.79
N LEU A 227 -10.32 -12.50 24.58
CA LEU A 227 -9.74 -11.85 23.41
C LEU A 227 -10.79 -10.98 22.74
N LEU A 228 -10.41 -9.74 22.42
CA LEU A 228 -11.21 -8.80 21.65
C LEU A 228 -10.48 -8.50 20.35
N LEU A 229 -11.18 -8.53 19.23
CA LEU A 229 -10.62 -8.19 17.93
C LEU A 229 -11.13 -6.84 17.48
N HIS A 230 -10.21 -5.98 17.07
CA HIS A 230 -10.48 -4.66 16.52
C HIS A 230 -9.91 -4.53 15.12
N ARG A 231 -10.63 -3.81 14.25
CA ARG A 231 -10.04 -3.28 13.02
C ARG A 231 -9.21 -2.06 13.41
N LYS A 232 -7.93 -2.06 13.11
CA LYS A 232 -7.10 -0.87 13.27
C LYS A 232 -7.49 0.11 12.16
N VAL A 233 -8.37 1.04 12.49
CA VAL A 233 -8.69 2.17 11.61
C VAL A 233 -7.69 3.25 11.92
N GLU A 234 -6.73 3.47 11.05
CA GLU A 234 -5.90 4.66 11.13
C GLU A 234 -6.68 5.85 10.60
N LEU A 235 -6.89 6.82 11.49
CA LEU A 235 -7.47 8.10 11.14
C LEU A 235 -6.56 8.79 10.12
N GLN A 236 -7.03 8.91 8.89
CA GLN A 236 -6.48 9.88 7.95
C GLN A 236 -6.77 11.26 8.56
N ILE A 237 -5.73 11.92 9.04
CA ILE A 237 -5.82 13.34 9.38
C ILE A 237 -5.71 14.09 8.04
N PRO A 238 -6.70 14.94 7.72
CA PRO A 238 -6.77 15.66 6.45
C PRO A 238 -5.60 16.62 6.24
#